data_3f687114a6d101692912d1d8529b5b3c
#
_entry.id   3f687114a6d101692912d1d8529b5b3c
#
_cell.length_a   1.000
_cell.length_b   1.000
_cell.length_c   1.000
_cell.angle_alpha   90.00
_cell.angle_beta   90.00
_cell.angle_gamma   90.00
#
_symmetry.space_group_name_H-M   'P 1'
#
loop_
_entity.id
_entity.type
_entity.pdbx_description
1 polymer ?
#
loop_
_entity_poly.entity_id
_entity_poly.type
_entity_poly.pdbx_seq_one_letter_code
_entity_poly.pdbx_strand_id
1 'polypeptide(L)'
;MKRILYALCISLIVALSASYVLGCTPRTTASAETTALVSGVKAAYLTDADGKVEMYAYEADRRYPIASMVKIMTALLTVEAIDEGTLALDEKVVVSPTAMGMGGSQMFLNAGDEYTVDDLLKGVVVVSANDACVALAERLAGSEGAFVARMNEKALALGMRNTHFANCTGLPHPEGYSCAKDVARMLRALVSHEVYHRYSTIWLEDFHHPDGRTTTFTNTNKLVRFYQGCDGGKTGYTSEAGFCLAATAKKADMRVVSVVIGAADSKTRFAESSKLLNYAFASYRFAPLAAVGDELAVAEVRCGKAKTVALGVRRPLGVLARVGEKPRAELRLEPTSLKAPVAEGDAVGKAYLVVDGVVADETDLVALSTVDEGTYGDALHSLLDGYALKR
;
A
#
# COMPACT_ATOMS: atom_id res chain seq x y z
N MET A 1 -48.56 -5.67 53.88
CA MET A 1 -47.36 -6.50 53.66
C MET A 1 -46.79 -6.40 52.25
N LYS A 2 -47.54 -6.41 51.17
CA LYS A 2 -46.97 -6.33 49.79
C LYS A 2 -46.27 -5.03 49.43
N ARG A 3 -46.65 -3.88 50.03
CA ARG A 3 -46.00 -2.56 49.75
C ARG A 3 -44.66 -2.33 50.46
N ILE A 4 -44.41 -3.05 51.57
CA ILE A 4 -43.14 -2.98 52.32
C ILE A 4 -42.07 -3.85 51.63
N LEU A 5 -42.47 -4.94 50.96
CA LEU A 5 -41.55 -5.81 50.23
C LEU A 5 -41.01 -5.11 48.95
N TYR A 6 -41.81 -4.26 48.28
CA TYR A 6 -41.39 -3.50 47.10
C TYR A 6 -40.38 -2.38 47.46
N ALA A 7 -40.53 -1.77 48.60
CA ALA A 7 -39.59 -0.72 49.04
C ALA A 7 -38.22 -1.29 49.40
N LEU A 8 -38.15 -2.49 49.98
CA LEU A 8 -36.89 -3.18 50.29
C LEU A 8 -36.15 -3.70 49.05
N CYS A 9 -36.87 -4.16 48.01
CA CYS A 9 -36.26 -4.58 46.75
C CYS A 9 -35.66 -3.41 45.96
N ILE A 10 -36.32 -2.26 45.96
CA ILE A 10 -35.83 -1.05 45.27
C ILE A 10 -34.58 -0.49 45.96
N SER A 11 -34.54 -0.50 47.29
CA SER A 11 -33.38 -0.05 48.06
C SER A 11 -32.18 -0.95 47.89
N LEU A 12 -32.35 -2.25 47.67
CA LEU A 12 -31.29 -3.20 47.44
C LEU A 12 -30.69 -3.08 46.00
N ILE A 13 -31.51 -2.76 45.01
CA ILE A 13 -31.08 -2.54 43.63
C ILE A 13 -30.29 -1.26 43.50
N VAL A 14 -30.67 -0.20 44.20
CA VAL A 14 -29.94 1.08 44.20
C VAL A 14 -28.60 0.95 44.94
N ALA A 15 -28.50 0.15 45.99
CA ALA A 15 -27.26 -0.09 46.72
C ALA A 15 -26.25 -0.97 45.92
N LEU A 16 -26.72 -1.90 45.04
CA LEU A 16 -25.84 -2.67 44.19
C LEU A 16 -25.35 -1.91 42.94
N SER A 17 -26.11 -0.91 42.48
CA SER A 17 -25.67 -0.07 41.36
C SER A 17 -24.64 1.01 41.76
N ALA A 18 -24.61 1.40 43.02
CA ALA A 18 -23.62 2.35 43.54
C ALA A 18 -22.24 1.74 43.82
N SER A 19 -22.14 0.41 43.97
CA SER A 19 -20.86 -0.27 44.26
C SER A 19 -20.06 -0.64 43.00
N TYR A 20 -20.61 -0.45 41.80
CA TYR A 20 -19.90 -0.78 40.53
C TYR A 20 -19.20 0.43 39.89
N VAL A 21 -19.31 1.63 40.44
CA VAL A 21 -18.70 2.87 39.87
C VAL A 21 -17.39 3.26 40.53
N LEU A 22 -16.94 2.57 41.57
CA LEU A 22 -15.73 2.91 42.35
C LEU A 22 -14.54 1.95 42.08
N GLY A 23 -14.40 1.46 40.87
CA GLY A 23 -13.29 0.57 40.48
C GLY A 23 -12.58 0.88 39.19
N CYS A 24 -12.95 1.95 38.49
CA CYS A 24 -12.22 2.39 37.29
C CYS A 24 -11.17 3.46 37.69
N THR A 25 -10.09 3.03 38.36
CA THR A 25 -8.88 3.83 38.33
C THR A 25 -8.46 3.91 36.88
N PRO A 26 -8.24 5.12 36.31
CA PRO A 26 -7.63 5.19 34.99
C PRO A 26 -6.29 4.46 35.10
N ARG A 27 -6.17 3.35 34.36
CA ARG A 27 -4.88 2.71 34.15
C ARG A 27 -4.04 3.77 33.47
N THR A 28 -3.22 4.45 34.27
CA THR A 28 -2.12 5.26 33.76
C THR A 28 -1.29 4.25 32.99
N THR A 29 -1.47 4.20 31.68
CA THR A 29 -0.48 3.59 30.80
C THR A 29 0.78 4.38 31.09
N ALA A 30 1.69 3.77 31.86
CA ALA A 30 3.04 4.25 31.94
C ALA A 30 3.49 4.38 30.49
N SER A 31 3.60 5.60 30.00
CA SER A 31 4.33 5.94 28.81
C SER A 31 5.74 5.40 29.08
N ALA A 32 6.04 4.19 28.61
CA ALA A 32 7.40 3.79 28.44
C ALA A 32 8.03 4.92 27.65
N GLU A 33 9.04 5.57 28.17
CA GLU A 33 9.88 6.49 27.42
C GLU A 33 10.39 5.69 26.22
N THR A 34 9.67 5.77 25.13
CA THR A 34 10.07 5.18 23.87
C THR A 34 11.23 6.02 23.43
N THR A 35 12.45 5.54 23.66
CA THR A 35 13.67 6.16 23.15
C THR A 35 13.38 6.47 21.69
N ALA A 36 13.36 7.76 21.33
CA ALA A 36 12.91 8.20 20.02
C ALA A 36 13.74 7.47 18.95
N LEU A 37 13.09 6.64 18.14
CA LEU A 37 13.75 5.84 17.09
C LEU A 37 14.46 6.75 16.09
N VAL A 38 13.94 7.94 15.84
CA VAL A 38 14.48 8.95 14.93
C VAL A 38 14.93 10.20 15.66
N SER A 39 15.87 10.95 15.10
CA SER A 39 16.36 12.22 15.63
C SER A 39 16.65 13.22 14.52
N GLY A 40 16.58 14.53 14.83
CA GLY A 40 16.91 15.58 13.86
C GLY A 40 15.93 15.71 12.69
N VAL A 41 14.66 15.28 12.88
CA VAL A 41 13.57 15.37 11.91
C VAL A 41 12.35 16.02 12.54
N LYS A 42 11.47 16.63 11.74
CA LYS A 42 10.22 17.25 12.23
C LYS A 42 9.10 16.23 12.41
N ALA A 43 9.02 15.22 11.54
CA ALA A 43 8.05 14.13 11.61
C ALA A 43 8.57 12.85 10.97
N ALA A 44 8.07 11.70 11.43
CA ALA A 44 8.38 10.42 10.86
C ALA A 44 7.20 9.45 10.99
N TYR A 45 7.06 8.55 10.00
CA TYR A 45 6.04 7.51 10.00
C TYR A 45 6.58 6.24 9.35
N LEU A 46 6.18 5.09 9.89
CA LEU A 46 6.55 3.77 9.37
C LEU A 46 5.34 2.83 9.45
N THR A 47 5.01 2.20 8.33
CA THR A 47 3.89 1.28 8.22
C THR A 47 4.20 0.16 7.22
N ASP A 48 3.41 -0.90 7.23
CA ASP A 48 3.39 -1.90 6.17
C ASP A 48 2.75 -1.35 4.87
N ALA A 49 2.90 -2.09 3.78
CA ALA A 49 2.35 -1.69 2.49
C ALA A 49 0.82 -1.59 2.50
N ASP A 50 0.13 -2.41 3.29
CA ASP A 50 -1.32 -2.39 3.40
C ASP A 50 -1.84 -1.30 4.36
N GLY A 51 -0.95 -0.75 5.22
CA GLY A 51 -1.28 0.23 6.25
C GLY A 51 -2.13 -0.31 7.39
N LYS A 52 -2.08 -1.62 7.58
CA LYS A 52 -2.76 -2.31 8.67
C LYS A 52 -1.98 -2.21 9.97
N VAL A 53 -0.65 -2.08 9.88
CA VAL A 53 0.27 -2.04 11.03
C VAL A 53 1.02 -0.72 11.07
N GLU A 54 0.69 0.13 12.05
CA GLU A 54 1.50 1.31 12.39
C GLU A 54 2.68 0.85 13.24
N MET A 55 3.90 0.88 12.67
CA MET A 55 5.11 0.39 13.32
C MET A 55 5.81 1.48 14.12
N TYR A 56 5.73 2.72 13.65
CA TYR A 56 6.29 3.90 14.30
C TYR A 56 5.60 5.17 13.84
N ALA A 57 5.36 6.09 14.78
CA ALA A 57 4.81 7.41 14.50
C ALA A 57 5.49 8.45 15.41
N TYR A 58 5.95 9.54 14.81
CA TYR A 58 6.47 10.72 15.49
C TYR A 58 5.97 11.97 14.77
N GLU A 59 5.17 12.81 15.46
CA GLU A 59 4.51 13.99 14.86
C GLU A 59 3.81 13.68 13.53
N ALA A 60 3.33 12.42 13.35
CA ALA A 60 2.96 11.84 12.06
C ALA A 60 1.72 12.47 11.42
N ASP A 61 0.85 13.10 12.21
CA ASP A 61 -0.38 13.78 11.78
C ASP A 61 -0.20 15.31 11.67
N ARG A 62 0.97 15.85 12.08
CA ARG A 62 1.24 17.28 12.00
C ARG A 62 1.54 17.73 10.58
N ARG A 63 0.94 18.84 10.17
CA ARG A 63 1.04 19.42 8.83
C ARG A 63 2.36 20.12 8.61
N TYR A 64 3.00 19.82 7.48
CA TYR A 64 4.26 20.42 7.03
C TYR A 64 4.25 20.58 5.52
N PRO A 65 5.01 21.54 4.96
CA PRO A 65 5.36 21.50 3.54
C PRO A 65 6.17 20.23 3.27
N ILE A 66 5.88 19.56 2.16
CA ILE A 66 6.49 18.26 1.82
C ILE A 66 7.36 18.30 0.56
N ALA A 67 7.51 19.51 -0.02
CA ALA A 67 8.28 19.72 -1.24
C ALA A 67 7.92 18.70 -2.33
N SER A 68 8.90 18.25 -3.12
CA SER A 68 8.68 17.33 -4.24
C SER A 68 8.11 15.95 -3.87
N MET A 69 7.81 15.64 -2.61
CA MET A 69 6.99 14.47 -2.29
C MET A 69 5.54 14.62 -2.80
N VAL A 70 5.08 15.83 -3.13
CA VAL A 70 3.84 16.08 -3.88
C VAL A 70 3.76 15.26 -5.16
N LYS A 71 4.89 15.05 -5.84
CA LYS A 71 4.97 14.29 -7.09
C LYS A 71 4.58 12.80 -6.96
N ILE A 72 4.49 12.27 -5.74
CA ILE A 72 3.90 10.95 -5.51
C ILE A 72 2.44 10.93 -5.97
N MET A 73 1.68 12.01 -5.70
CA MET A 73 0.29 12.14 -6.15
C MET A 73 0.22 12.38 -7.67
N THR A 74 1.14 13.17 -8.23
CA THR A 74 1.22 13.35 -9.69
C THR A 74 1.49 12.03 -10.41
N ALA A 75 2.46 11.24 -9.93
CA ALA A 75 2.75 9.92 -10.47
C ALA A 75 1.55 8.96 -10.27
N LEU A 76 0.90 8.98 -9.09
CA LEU A 76 -0.26 8.12 -8.80
C LEU A 76 -1.39 8.35 -9.80
N LEU A 77 -1.82 9.60 -10.00
CA LEU A 77 -2.89 9.92 -10.95
C LEU A 77 -2.51 9.55 -12.40
N THR A 78 -1.21 9.65 -12.73
CA THR A 78 -0.72 9.26 -14.07
C THR A 78 -0.80 7.73 -14.26
N VAL A 79 -0.32 6.95 -13.28
CA VAL A 79 -0.35 5.48 -13.41
C VAL A 79 -1.76 4.92 -13.32
N GLU A 80 -2.64 5.53 -12.53
CA GLU A 80 -4.07 5.17 -12.50
C GLU A 80 -4.72 5.38 -13.88
N ALA A 81 -4.48 6.52 -14.53
CA ALA A 81 -4.98 6.79 -15.87
C ALA A 81 -4.45 5.77 -16.91
N ILE A 82 -3.21 5.29 -16.73
CA ILE A 82 -2.64 4.23 -17.59
C ILE A 82 -3.33 2.89 -17.33
N ASP A 83 -3.51 2.51 -16.07
CA ASP A 83 -4.15 1.24 -15.70
C ASP A 83 -5.64 1.22 -16.09
N GLU A 84 -6.31 2.36 -16.08
CA GLU A 84 -7.69 2.55 -16.57
C GLU A 84 -7.79 2.58 -18.10
N GLY A 85 -6.66 2.61 -18.82
CA GLY A 85 -6.62 2.69 -20.29
C GLY A 85 -7.04 4.04 -20.87
N THR A 86 -7.12 5.10 -20.06
CA THR A 86 -7.44 6.49 -20.50
C THR A 86 -6.19 7.26 -20.94
N LEU A 87 -5.00 6.73 -20.66
CA LEU A 87 -3.70 7.24 -21.06
C LEU A 87 -2.81 6.07 -21.49
N ALA A 88 -2.10 6.19 -22.62
CA ALA A 88 -1.15 5.17 -23.06
C ALA A 88 0.29 5.61 -22.78
N LEU A 89 1.19 4.67 -22.46
CA LEU A 89 2.61 4.97 -22.20
C LEU A 89 3.32 5.54 -23.42
N ASP A 90 2.97 5.08 -24.61
CA ASP A 90 3.53 5.55 -25.90
C ASP A 90 2.83 6.80 -26.46
N GLU A 91 1.80 7.29 -25.78
CA GLU A 91 1.12 8.51 -26.17
C GLU A 91 2.05 9.70 -26.08
N LYS A 92 2.05 10.52 -27.12
CA LYS A 92 2.89 11.73 -27.23
C LYS A 92 2.20 12.93 -26.62
N VAL A 93 2.92 13.65 -25.79
CA VAL A 93 2.52 14.88 -25.14
C VAL A 93 3.36 16.02 -25.71
N VAL A 94 2.72 17.04 -26.25
CA VAL A 94 3.38 18.25 -26.70
C VAL A 94 3.67 19.15 -25.49
N VAL A 95 4.92 19.54 -25.33
CA VAL A 95 5.37 20.37 -24.21
C VAL A 95 4.90 21.80 -24.37
N SER A 96 4.20 22.32 -23.40
CA SER A 96 3.77 23.73 -23.38
C SER A 96 4.91 24.67 -22.95
N PRO A 97 4.83 25.98 -23.31
CA PRO A 97 5.74 26.99 -22.76
C PRO A 97 5.70 27.07 -21.22
N THR A 98 4.57 26.77 -20.60
CA THR A 98 4.41 26.72 -19.14
C THR A 98 5.25 25.59 -18.55
N ALA A 99 5.14 24.39 -19.10
CA ALA A 99 5.92 23.23 -18.67
C ALA A 99 7.43 23.48 -18.83
N MET A 100 7.87 23.98 -20.02
CA MET A 100 9.27 24.33 -20.27
C MET A 100 9.80 25.40 -19.28
N GLY A 101 8.95 26.36 -18.91
CA GLY A 101 9.33 27.49 -18.03
C GLY A 101 9.47 27.11 -16.54
N MET A 102 9.24 25.87 -16.17
CA MET A 102 9.30 25.43 -14.76
C MET A 102 10.73 25.50 -14.21
N GLY A 103 10.86 26.03 -12.99
CA GLY A 103 12.13 26.06 -12.26
C GLY A 103 12.36 24.79 -11.42
N GLY A 104 13.52 24.72 -10.78
CA GLY A 104 13.91 23.62 -9.88
C GLY A 104 14.44 22.40 -10.63
N SER A 105 14.09 21.18 -10.16
CA SER A 105 14.48 19.94 -10.83
C SER A 105 13.74 19.79 -12.16
N GLN A 106 14.45 19.47 -13.22
CA GLN A 106 13.92 19.39 -14.58
C GLN A 106 14.54 18.21 -15.33
N MET A 107 13.85 17.74 -16.37
CA MET A 107 14.42 16.90 -17.41
C MET A 107 14.79 17.73 -18.66
N PHE A 108 14.61 19.07 -18.61
CA PHE A 108 14.94 20.04 -19.62
C PHE A 108 14.15 19.90 -20.92
N LEU A 109 12.84 19.90 -20.79
CA LEU A 109 11.90 19.87 -21.92
C LEU A 109 11.93 21.18 -22.70
N ASN A 110 11.83 21.13 -24.06
CA ASN A 110 11.62 22.29 -24.89
C ASN A 110 10.15 22.43 -25.30
N ALA A 111 9.63 23.63 -25.32
CA ALA A 111 8.28 23.91 -25.81
C ALA A 111 8.12 23.53 -27.29
N GLY A 112 7.04 22.83 -27.59
CA GLY A 112 6.74 22.31 -28.93
C GLY A 112 7.33 20.92 -29.23
N ASP A 113 8.30 20.43 -28.44
CA ASP A 113 8.79 19.06 -28.57
C ASP A 113 7.72 18.07 -28.07
N GLU A 114 7.75 16.85 -28.61
CA GLU A 114 6.89 15.75 -28.22
C GLU A 114 7.67 14.72 -27.40
N TYR A 115 7.15 14.38 -26.23
CA TYR A 115 7.67 13.31 -25.37
C TYR A 115 6.57 12.29 -25.10
N THR A 116 6.95 11.04 -24.93
CA THR A 116 5.98 10.00 -24.52
C THR A 116 5.60 10.17 -23.05
N VAL A 117 4.43 9.66 -22.67
CA VAL A 117 4.03 9.57 -21.27
C VAL A 117 5.06 8.75 -20.46
N ASP A 118 5.65 7.70 -21.05
CA ASP A 118 6.75 6.91 -20.49
C ASP A 118 7.95 7.78 -20.11
N ASP A 119 8.38 8.66 -21.04
CA ASP A 119 9.50 9.58 -20.82
C ASP A 119 9.22 10.57 -19.68
N LEU A 120 8.02 11.17 -19.72
CA LEU A 120 7.62 12.17 -18.73
C LEU A 120 7.49 11.53 -17.33
N LEU A 121 6.85 10.36 -17.22
CA LEU A 121 6.71 9.65 -15.96
C LEU A 121 8.07 9.20 -15.40
N LYS A 122 8.99 8.75 -16.27
CA LYS A 122 10.38 8.47 -15.90
C LYS A 122 11.06 9.73 -15.33
N GLY A 123 10.91 10.87 -15.97
CA GLY A 123 11.44 12.16 -15.50
C GLY A 123 10.90 12.54 -14.11
N VAL A 124 9.59 12.36 -13.86
CA VAL A 124 8.96 12.63 -12.56
C VAL A 124 9.52 11.73 -11.47
N VAL A 125 9.61 10.42 -11.74
CA VAL A 125 10.00 9.42 -10.73
C VAL A 125 11.49 9.47 -10.43
N VAL A 126 12.36 9.54 -11.46
CA VAL A 126 13.81 9.40 -11.30
C VAL A 126 14.46 10.72 -10.90
N VAL A 127 14.31 11.77 -11.72
CA VAL A 127 14.99 13.06 -11.51
C VAL A 127 14.12 14.11 -10.85
N SER A 128 12.86 13.78 -10.55
CA SER A 128 11.95 14.73 -9.89
C SER A 128 11.58 15.94 -10.76
N ALA A 129 11.47 15.75 -12.08
CA ALA A 129 11.27 16.79 -13.08
C ALA A 129 9.96 17.58 -12.88
N ASN A 130 10.05 18.90 -12.68
CA ASN A 130 8.89 19.78 -12.53
C ASN A 130 8.20 20.04 -13.87
N ASP A 131 8.98 20.20 -14.93
CA ASP A 131 8.53 20.37 -16.31
C ASP A 131 7.68 19.16 -16.77
N ALA A 132 8.15 17.96 -16.50
CA ALA A 132 7.39 16.73 -16.79
C ALA A 132 6.08 16.64 -15.97
N CYS A 133 6.08 17.08 -14.69
CA CYS A 133 4.85 17.12 -13.90
C CYS A 133 3.79 18.02 -14.51
N VAL A 134 4.17 19.21 -14.96
CA VAL A 134 3.24 20.17 -15.58
C VAL A 134 2.75 19.63 -16.92
N ALA A 135 3.63 19.06 -17.76
CA ALA A 135 3.23 18.45 -19.03
C ALA A 135 2.21 17.33 -18.84
N LEU A 136 2.43 16.44 -17.85
CA LEU A 136 1.47 15.38 -17.51
C LEU A 136 0.16 15.95 -16.94
N ALA A 137 0.23 16.96 -16.08
CA ALA A 137 -0.95 17.60 -15.49
C ALA A 137 -1.83 18.24 -16.58
N GLU A 138 -1.22 18.98 -17.52
CA GLU A 138 -1.91 19.58 -18.66
C GLU A 138 -2.55 18.51 -19.56
N ARG A 139 -1.83 17.41 -19.84
CA ARG A 139 -2.37 16.30 -20.65
C ARG A 139 -3.56 15.61 -19.96
N LEU A 140 -3.47 15.37 -18.65
CA LEU A 140 -4.49 14.63 -17.90
C LEU A 140 -5.73 15.46 -17.58
N ALA A 141 -5.59 16.77 -17.40
CA ALA A 141 -6.67 17.62 -16.90
C ALA A 141 -6.87 18.93 -17.70
N GLY A 142 -6.10 19.15 -18.76
CA GLY A 142 -6.16 20.37 -19.58
C GLY A 142 -5.44 21.59 -18.96
N SER A 143 -5.17 21.58 -17.65
CA SER A 143 -4.40 22.61 -16.96
C SER A 143 -3.88 22.10 -15.61
N GLU A 144 -2.80 22.72 -15.08
CA GLU A 144 -2.30 22.41 -13.74
C GLU A 144 -3.39 22.65 -12.68
N GLY A 145 -4.16 23.73 -12.75
CA GLY A 145 -5.21 24.02 -11.76
C GLY A 145 -6.31 22.94 -11.71
N ALA A 146 -6.76 22.44 -12.87
CA ALA A 146 -7.71 21.34 -12.94
C ALA A 146 -7.10 20.02 -12.43
N PHE A 147 -5.80 19.80 -12.68
CA PHE A 147 -5.09 18.64 -12.16
C PHE A 147 -4.96 18.68 -10.62
N VAL A 148 -4.63 19.85 -10.07
CA VAL A 148 -4.57 20.06 -8.61
C VAL A 148 -5.92 19.79 -7.94
N ALA A 149 -7.03 20.15 -8.58
CA ALA A 149 -8.36 19.79 -8.09
C ALA A 149 -8.50 18.26 -7.99
N ARG A 150 -8.12 17.49 -9.04
CA ARG A 150 -8.11 16.02 -9.02
C ARG A 150 -7.16 15.45 -7.94
N MET A 151 -5.98 16.07 -7.73
CA MET A 151 -5.07 15.65 -6.64
C MET A 151 -5.74 15.77 -5.26
N ASN A 152 -6.49 16.85 -5.01
CA ASN A 152 -7.19 17.05 -3.75
C ASN A 152 -8.40 16.11 -3.61
N GLU A 153 -9.14 15.84 -4.67
CA GLU A 153 -10.20 14.81 -4.69
C GLU A 153 -9.63 13.42 -4.36
N LYS A 154 -8.51 13.05 -4.98
CA LYS A 154 -7.82 11.79 -4.71
C LYS A 154 -7.30 11.72 -3.28
N ALA A 155 -6.77 12.80 -2.73
CA ALA A 155 -6.37 12.88 -1.34
C ALA A 155 -7.53 12.58 -0.39
N LEU A 156 -8.70 13.16 -0.64
CA LEU A 156 -9.92 12.86 0.13
C LEU A 156 -10.32 11.39 0.02
N ALA A 157 -10.31 10.83 -1.19
CA ALA A 157 -10.63 9.42 -1.43
C ALA A 157 -9.67 8.45 -0.70
N LEU A 158 -8.38 8.81 -0.59
CA LEU A 158 -7.38 8.07 0.18
C LEU A 158 -7.45 8.32 1.69
N GLY A 159 -8.36 9.19 2.17
CA GLY A 159 -8.47 9.55 3.57
C GLY A 159 -7.32 10.43 4.09
N MET A 160 -6.68 11.21 3.22
CA MET A 160 -5.58 12.12 3.55
C MET A 160 -6.12 13.45 4.11
N ARG A 161 -6.60 13.41 5.35
CA ARG A 161 -7.31 14.55 5.98
C ARG A 161 -6.41 15.72 6.38
N ASN A 162 -5.10 15.51 6.42
CA ASN A 162 -4.11 16.53 6.76
C ASN A 162 -3.29 16.96 5.53
N THR A 163 -3.92 16.92 4.34
CA THR A 163 -3.24 17.23 3.08
C THR A 163 -4.04 18.21 2.24
N HIS A 164 -3.34 19.17 1.65
CA HIS A 164 -3.83 20.05 0.60
C HIS A 164 -2.74 20.30 -0.43
N PHE A 165 -3.02 20.00 -1.67
CA PHE A 165 -2.13 20.25 -2.80
C PHE A 165 -2.47 21.60 -3.43
N ALA A 166 -1.45 22.45 -3.62
CA ALA A 166 -1.57 23.76 -4.26
C ALA A 166 -0.93 23.81 -5.67
N ASN A 167 -0.10 22.83 -5.99
CA ASN A 167 0.50 22.60 -7.31
C ASN A 167 0.86 21.12 -7.49
N CYS A 168 1.21 20.73 -8.72
CA CYS A 168 1.57 19.34 -9.04
C CYS A 168 3.04 18.99 -8.79
N THR A 169 3.88 19.97 -8.42
CA THR A 169 5.34 19.85 -8.37
C THR A 169 5.91 19.81 -6.95
N GLY A 170 5.22 20.45 -6.00
CA GLY A 170 5.70 20.68 -4.63
C GLY A 170 6.65 21.87 -4.50
N LEU A 171 6.61 22.80 -5.45
CA LEU A 171 7.21 24.14 -5.28
C LEU A 171 6.53 24.87 -4.12
N PRO A 172 7.23 25.77 -3.42
CA PRO A 172 6.69 26.46 -2.26
C PRO A 172 5.37 27.16 -2.55
N HIS A 173 4.37 26.91 -1.71
CA HIS A 173 3.07 27.57 -1.75
C HIS A 173 2.47 27.60 -0.33
N PRO A 174 1.93 28.73 0.15
CA PRO A 174 1.45 28.86 1.53
C PRO A 174 0.30 27.90 1.89
N GLU A 175 -0.49 27.49 0.91
CA GLU A 175 -1.60 26.55 1.13
C GLU A 175 -1.22 25.08 0.92
N GLY A 176 0.02 24.79 0.49
CA GLY A 176 0.50 23.45 0.22
C GLY A 176 1.04 22.76 1.49
N TYR A 177 0.39 21.70 1.97
CA TYR A 177 0.85 20.94 3.13
C TYR A 177 0.41 19.47 3.07
N SER A 178 1.09 18.65 3.85
CA SER A 178 0.70 17.27 4.15
C SER A 178 1.28 16.85 5.50
N CYS A 179 1.04 15.61 5.91
CA CYS A 179 1.64 15.01 7.08
C CYS A 179 2.31 13.67 6.72
N ALA A 180 3.18 13.15 7.60
CA ALA A 180 3.92 11.92 7.31
C ALA A 180 3.00 10.71 7.06
N LYS A 181 1.90 10.62 7.79
CA LYS A 181 0.90 9.56 7.65
C LYS A 181 0.19 9.61 6.29
N ASP A 182 -0.19 10.80 5.84
CA ASP A 182 -0.87 10.98 4.54
C ASP A 182 0.10 10.76 3.37
N VAL A 183 1.35 11.20 3.49
CA VAL A 183 2.39 10.87 2.50
C VAL A 183 2.59 9.37 2.38
N ALA A 184 2.57 8.63 3.49
CA ALA A 184 2.65 7.17 3.45
C ALA A 184 1.43 6.55 2.73
N ARG A 185 0.22 7.10 2.93
CA ARG A 185 -1.00 6.64 2.23
C ARG A 185 -0.88 6.77 0.72
N MET A 186 -0.47 7.94 0.21
CA MET A 186 -0.33 8.12 -1.24
C MET A 186 0.83 7.29 -1.82
N LEU A 187 1.95 7.11 -1.10
CA LEU A 187 3.03 6.25 -1.58
C LEU A 187 2.60 4.77 -1.61
N ARG A 188 1.85 4.31 -0.61
CA ARG A 188 1.28 2.96 -0.62
C ARG A 188 0.35 2.73 -1.80
N ALA A 189 -0.51 3.69 -2.12
CA ALA A 189 -1.34 3.64 -3.32
C ALA A 189 -0.46 3.55 -4.59
N LEU A 190 0.56 4.39 -4.71
CA LEU A 190 1.44 4.38 -5.89
C LEU A 190 2.19 3.05 -6.08
N VAL A 191 2.71 2.46 -5.01
CA VAL A 191 3.51 1.22 -5.11
C VAL A 191 2.67 -0.04 -5.36
N SER A 192 1.35 0.03 -5.36
CA SER A 192 0.48 -1.06 -5.78
C SER A 192 0.36 -1.18 -7.30
N HIS A 193 0.83 -0.19 -8.05
CA HIS A 193 0.79 -0.15 -9.52
C HIS A 193 2.10 -0.65 -10.13
N GLU A 194 2.03 -1.70 -10.95
CA GLU A 194 3.21 -2.30 -11.60
C GLU A 194 3.95 -1.31 -12.52
N VAL A 195 3.23 -0.41 -13.19
CA VAL A 195 3.81 0.62 -14.06
C VAL A 195 4.81 1.49 -13.31
N TYR A 196 4.56 1.83 -12.04
CA TYR A 196 5.48 2.62 -11.22
C TYR A 196 6.85 1.93 -11.05
N HIS A 197 6.84 0.60 -10.87
CA HIS A 197 8.06 -0.16 -10.62
C HIS A 197 9.00 -0.26 -11.83
N ARG A 198 8.54 0.09 -13.03
CA ARG A 198 9.39 0.21 -14.23
C ARG A 198 10.47 1.29 -14.07
N TYR A 199 10.21 2.32 -13.28
CA TYR A 199 11.08 3.50 -13.13
C TYR A 199 11.70 3.62 -11.73
N SER A 200 11.02 3.14 -10.71
CA SER A 200 11.32 3.45 -9.31
C SER A 200 12.72 2.99 -8.86
N THR A 201 13.25 1.95 -9.49
CA THR A 201 14.58 1.38 -9.19
C THR A 201 15.69 1.80 -10.15
N ILE A 202 15.40 2.60 -11.19
CA ILE A 202 16.41 3.17 -12.07
C ILE A 202 17.33 4.06 -11.23
N TRP A 203 18.64 3.72 -11.18
CA TRP A 203 19.63 4.51 -10.46
C TRP A 203 20.23 5.59 -11.33
N LEU A 204 20.65 5.22 -12.53
CA LEU A 204 21.35 6.10 -13.48
C LEU A 204 21.03 5.63 -14.89
N GLU A 205 20.63 6.55 -15.77
CA GLU A 205 20.28 6.29 -17.17
C GLU A 205 20.55 7.52 -18.02
N ASP A 206 21.09 7.34 -19.21
CA ASP A 206 21.22 8.40 -20.18
C ASP A 206 19.91 8.55 -20.99
N PHE A 207 19.27 9.69 -20.84
CA PHE A 207 18.01 10.03 -21.51
C PHE A 207 18.31 10.83 -22.78
N HIS A 208 17.78 10.36 -23.93
CA HIS A 208 17.95 10.99 -25.23
C HIS A 208 16.72 11.81 -25.58
N HIS A 209 16.92 13.13 -25.74
CA HIS A 209 15.86 14.05 -26.14
C HIS A 209 15.58 13.99 -27.65
N PRO A 210 14.36 14.37 -28.10
CA PRO A 210 14.01 14.40 -29.53
C PRO A 210 14.93 15.26 -30.37
N ASP A 211 15.53 16.33 -29.80
CA ASP A 211 16.48 17.22 -30.45
C ASP A 211 17.93 16.71 -30.53
N GLY A 212 18.17 15.46 -30.06
CA GLY A 212 19.48 14.82 -30.06
C GLY A 212 20.37 15.10 -28.84
N ARG A 213 19.92 15.95 -27.89
CA ARG A 213 20.62 16.15 -26.61
C ARG A 213 20.52 14.88 -25.77
N THR A 214 21.50 14.69 -24.90
CA THR A 214 21.49 13.63 -23.89
C THR A 214 21.58 14.23 -22.50
N THR A 215 20.72 13.80 -21.59
CA THR A 215 20.75 14.19 -20.18
C THR A 215 20.87 12.93 -19.31
N THR A 216 21.88 12.88 -18.45
CA THR A 216 22.03 11.75 -17.51
C THR A 216 21.04 11.91 -16.35
N PHE A 217 20.09 11.00 -16.24
CA PHE A 217 19.16 10.90 -15.12
C PHE A 217 19.80 10.15 -13.97
N THR A 218 19.80 10.76 -12.80
CA THR A 218 20.26 10.10 -11.56
C THR A 218 19.12 10.13 -10.54
N ASN A 219 18.79 8.98 -9.97
CA ASN A 219 17.71 8.91 -9.00
C ASN A 219 18.02 9.76 -7.75
N THR A 220 17.08 10.62 -7.42
CA THR A 220 17.22 11.49 -6.23
C THR A 220 17.13 10.71 -4.92
N ASN A 221 16.51 9.51 -4.94
CA ASN A 221 16.45 8.60 -3.80
C ASN A 221 17.68 7.66 -3.77
N LYS A 222 18.71 8.06 -3.04
CA LYS A 222 19.94 7.27 -2.91
C LYS A 222 19.73 5.88 -2.29
N LEU A 223 18.62 5.64 -1.56
CA LEU A 223 18.35 4.33 -0.97
C LEU A 223 18.12 3.26 -2.04
N VAL A 224 17.65 3.63 -3.23
CA VAL A 224 17.52 2.69 -4.37
C VAL A 224 18.85 2.01 -4.70
N ARG A 225 19.97 2.72 -4.55
CA ARG A 225 21.31 2.18 -4.80
C ARG A 225 21.94 1.57 -3.55
N PHE A 226 21.74 2.19 -2.36
CA PHE A 226 22.57 1.92 -1.19
C PHE A 226 21.83 1.21 -0.05
N TYR A 227 20.51 0.95 -0.18
CA TYR A 227 19.74 0.19 0.80
C TYR A 227 19.16 -1.06 0.15
N GLN A 228 19.63 -2.23 0.57
CA GLN A 228 19.17 -3.51 0.03
C GLN A 228 17.66 -3.70 0.29
N GLY A 229 16.90 -3.85 -0.78
CA GLY A 229 15.45 -4.02 -0.76
C GLY A 229 14.68 -2.72 -0.98
N CYS A 230 15.32 -1.53 -1.03
CA CYS A 230 14.62 -0.31 -1.42
C CYS A 230 14.23 -0.39 -2.89
N ASP A 231 12.94 -0.29 -3.16
CA ASP A 231 12.35 -0.45 -4.50
C ASP A 231 11.58 0.78 -4.98
N GLY A 232 11.76 1.93 -4.30
CA GLY A 232 11.20 3.19 -4.73
C GLY A 232 11.07 4.24 -3.64
N GLY A 233 10.32 5.27 -3.96
CA GLY A 233 10.06 6.40 -3.09
C GLY A 233 10.36 7.74 -3.73
N LYS A 234 10.25 8.81 -2.97
CA LYS A 234 10.41 10.18 -3.46
C LYS A 234 11.07 11.07 -2.42
N THR A 235 12.09 11.80 -2.84
CA THR A 235 12.73 12.86 -2.04
C THR A 235 12.01 14.20 -2.22
N GLY A 236 12.14 15.07 -1.24
CA GLY A 236 11.75 16.47 -1.33
C GLY A 236 12.75 17.37 -0.62
N TYR A 237 12.90 18.59 -1.09
CA TYR A 237 13.64 19.64 -0.41
C TYR A 237 13.15 21.02 -0.82
N THR A 238 12.88 21.86 0.13
CA THR A 238 12.85 23.31 0.05
C THR A 238 13.41 23.86 1.37
N SER A 239 13.79 25.12 1.41
CA SER A 239 14.28 25.74 2.66
C SER A 239 13.25 25.64 3.80
N GLU A 240 11.97 25.69 3.48
CA GLU A 240 10.86 25.63 4.44
C GLU A 240 10.55 24.20 4.88
N ALA A 241 10.47 23.26 3.93
CA ALA A 241 10.20 21.86 4.20
C ALA A 241 11.35 21.16 4.94
N GLY A 242 12.60 21.57 4.68
CA GLY A 242 13.81 20.82 5.03
C GLY A 242 13.96 19.60 4.12
N PHE A 243 14.81 18.66 4.50
CA PHE A 243 15.04 17.45 3.70
C PHE A 243 13.99 16.38 4.05
N CYS A 244 13.23 15.96 3.03
CA CYS A 244 12.13 15.00 3.15
C CYS A 244 12.39 13.75 2.31
N LEU A 245 11.90 12.59 2.76
CA LEU A 245 11.95 11.33 2.02
C LEU A 245 10.75 10.45 2.40
N ALA A 246 10.02 9.99 1.41
CA ALA A 246 9.15 8.83 1.51
C ALA A 246 9.83 7.70 0.73
N ALA A 247 10.06 6.55 1.37
CA ALA A 247 10.73 5.40 0.78
C ALA A 247 9.94 4.12 1.01
N THR A 248 9.99 3.22 0.03
CA THR A 248 9.48 1.86 0.13
C THR A 248 10.61 0.86 0.03
N ALA A 249 10.49 -0.23 0.78
CA ALA A 249 11.43 -1.34 0.72
C ALA A 249 10.69 -2.67 0.88
N LYS A 250 11.13 -3.69 0.12
CA LYS A 250 10.59 -5.05 0.18
C LYS A 250 11.70 -6.04 0.48
N LYS A 251 11.47 -6.92 1.47
CA LYS A 251 12.32 -8.09 1.75
C LYS A 251 11.41 -9.29 1.94
N ALA A 252 11.62 -10.34 1.14
CA ALA A 252 10.70 -11.48 1.05
C ALA A 252 9.24 -11.01 0.84
N ASP A 253 8.33 -11.46 1.68
CA ASP A 253 6.89 -11.13 1.59
C ASP A 253 6.50 -9.87 2.36
N MET A 254 7.46 -9.14 2.92
CA MET A 254 7.22 -7.94 3.70
C MET A 254 7.65 -6.69 2.94
N ARG A 255 6.69 -5.82 2.61
CA ARG A 255 6.93 -4.46 2.10
C ARG A 255 6.57 -3.44 3.17
N VAL A 256 7.41 -2.43 3.34
CA VAL A 256 7.20 -1.34 4.28
C VAL A 256 7.35 0.02 3.62
N VAL A 257 6.70 1.01 4.18
CA VAL A 257 6.78 2.41 3.75
C VAL A 257 7.23 3.25 4.94
N SER A 258 8.33 4.00 4.76
CA SER A 258 8.85 4.96 5.71
C SER A 258 8.75 6.37 5.16
N VAL A 259 8.38 7.32 6.02
CA VAL A 259 8.33 8.74 5.69
C VAL A 259 9.11 9.53 6.75
N VAL A 260 9.98 10.40 6.29
CA VAL A 260 10.75 11.36 7.10
C VAL A 260 10.51 12.76 6.53
N ILE A 261 10.10 13.70 7.38
CA ILE A 261 9.85 15.09 7.02
C ILE A 261 10.78 16.00 7.83
N GLY A 262 11.40 16.95 7.15
CA GLY A 262 12.10 18.06 7.79
C GLY A 262 13.39 17.67 8.48
N ALA A 263 14.18 16.77 7.91
CA ALA A 263 15.55 16.52 8.35
C ALA A 263 16.43 17.75 8.10
N ALA A 264 17.44 17.94 8.95
CA ALA A 264 18.33 19.09 8.90
C ALA A 264 19.21 19.10 7.63
N ASP A 265 19.59 17.93 7.15
CA ASP A 265 20.41 17.74 5.95
C ASP A 265 20.09 16.44 5.22
N SER A 266 20.68 16.31 4.00
CA SER A 266 20.46 15.13 3.16
C SER A 266 21.00 13.85 3.78
N LYS A 267 22.08 13.87 4.55
CA LYS A 267 22.68 12.70 5.22
C LYS A 267 21.73 12.19 6.32
N THR A 268 21.23 13.09 7.15
CA THR A 268 20.25 12.80 8.20
C THR A 268 18.98 12.17 7.62
N ARG A 269 18.43 12.75 6.54
CA ARG A 269 17.25 12.21 5.85
C ARG A 269 17.41 10.73 5.49
N PHE A 270 18.52 10.35 4.83
CA PHE A 270 18.76 8.98 4.43
C PHE A 270 19.09 8.06 5.60
N ALA A 271 19.83 8.55 6.60
CA ALA A 271 20.18 7.79 7.80
C ALA A 271 18.92 7.43 8.61
N GLU A 272 18.04 8.40 8.86
CA GLU A 272 16.83 8.17 9.64
C GLU A 272 15.80 7.31 8.88
N SER A 273 15.69 7.46 7.56
CA SER A 273 14.87 6.55 6.75
C SER A 273 15.41 5.12 6.79
N SER A 274 16.74 4.93 6.66
CA SER A 274 17.35 3.60 6.78
C SER A 274 17.14 2.98 8.16
N LYS A 275 17.21 3.79 9.22
CA LYS A 275 16.96 3.36 10.59
C LYS A 275 15.53 2.86 10.78
N LEU A 276 14.54 3.57 10.23
CA LEU A 276 13.13 3.15 10.22
C LEU A 276 12.95 1.82 9.49
N LEU A 277 13.51 1.69 8.28
CA LEU A 277 13.44 0.46 7.50
C LEU A 277 14.11 -0.72 8.22
N ASN A 278 15.29 -0.49 8.82
CA ASN A 278 15.99 -1.52 9.61
C ASN A 278 15.15 -1.94 10.82
N TYR A 279 14.54 -0.99 11.52
CA TYR A 279 13.65 -1.29 12.64
C TYR A 279 12.47 -2.15 12.20
N ALA A 280 11.83 -1.84 11.06
CA ALA A 280 10.74 -2.64 10.53
C ALA A 280 11.16 -4.10 10.31
N PHE A 281 12.23 -4.33 9.54
CA PHE A 281 12.68 -5.68 9.19
C PHE A 281 13.32 -6.46 10.35
N ALA A 282 13.81 -5.77 11.39
CA ALA A 282 14.32 -6.42 12.60
C ALA A 282 13.20 -6.79 13.58
N SER A 283 12.15 -5.96 13.65
CA SER A 283 11.11 -6.07 14.68
C SER A 283 9.84 -6.78 14.21
N TYR A 284 9.62 -6.89 12.90
CA TYR A 284 8.41 -7.45 12.31
C TYR A 284 8.73 -8.52 11.27
N ARG A 285 7.83 -9.46 11.10
CA ARG A 285 7.88 -10.49 10.05
C ARG A 285 6.48 -10.81 9.56
N PHE A 286 6.38 -11.18 8.30
CA PHE A 286 5.17 -11.80 7.78
C PHE A 286 5.07 -13.22 8.32
N ALA A 287 3.97 -13.52 9.01
CA ALA A 287 3.64 -14.85 9.51
C ALA A 287 2.54 -15.43 8.62
N PRO A 288 2.88 -16.31 7.65
CA PRO A 288 1.89 -16.93 6.79
C PRO A 288 1.00 -17.88 7.59
N LEU A 289 -0.31 -17.83 7.34
CA LEU A 289 -1.29 -18.81 7.81
C LEU A 289 -1.65 -19.77 6.67
N ALA A 290 -1.53 -19.32 5.42
CA ALA A 290 -1.65 -20.12 4.21
C ALA A 290 -0.65 -19.64 3.15
N ALA A 291 0.12 -20.55 2.59
CA ALA A 291 1.02 -20.28 1.46
C ALA A 291 0.40 -20.84 0.17
N VAL A 292 0.89 -20.33 -0.98
CA VAL A 292 0.50 -20.90 -2.28
C VAL A 292 1.01 -22.33 -2.37
N GLY A 293 0.12 -23.25 -2.74
CA GLY A 293 0.42 -24.68 -2.83
C GLY A 293 0.10 -25.47 -1.54
N ASP A 294 -0.21 -24.80 -0.44
CA ASP A 294 -0.69 -25.50 0.76
C ASP A 294 -2.06 -26.13 0.49
N GLU A 295 -2.23 -27.40 0.90
CA GLU A 295 -3.52 -28.07 0.89
C GLU A 295 -4.28 -27.67 2.16
N LEU A 296 -5.27 -26.80 2.01
CA LEU A 296 -6.02 -26.22 3.13
C LEU A 296 -7.35 -26.92 3.39
N ALA A 297 -7.94 -27.48 2.34
CA ALA A 297 -9.21 -28.20 2.41
C ALA A 297 -9.32 -29.15 1.23
N VAL A 298 -10.31 -30.05 1.30
CA VAL A 298 -10.71 -30.93 0.21
C VAL A 298 -12.18 -30.69 -0.08
N ALA A 299 -12.52 -30.45 -1.35
CA ALA A 299 -13.90 -30.25 -1.80
C ALA A 299 -14.39 -31.41 -2.67
N GLU A 300 -15.67 -31.76 -2.56
CA GLU A 300 -16.31 -32.75 -3.44
C GLU A 300 -16.57 -32.16 -4.81
N VAL A 301 -16.29 -32.95 -5.86
CA VAL A 301 -16.54 -32.59 -7.27
C VAL A 301 -17.60 -33.51 -7.84
N ARG A 302 -18.74 -32.93 -8.21
CA ARG A 302 -19.83 -33.68 -8.86
C ARG A 302 -19.49 -33.95 -10.32
N CYS A 303 -19.88 -35.11 -10.81
CA CYS A 303 -19.67 -35.52 -12.19
C CYS A 303 -18.20 -35.61 -12.63
N GLY A 304 -17.23 -35.63 -11.67
CA GLY A 304 -15.82 -35.75 -11.97
C GLY A 304 -15.32 -37.19 -12.01
N LYS A 305 -14.21 -37.43 -12.73
CA LYS A 305 -13.45 -38.69 -12.64
C LYS A 305 -12.90 -38.89 -11.24
N ALA A 306 -12.34 -37.84 -10.63
CA ALA A 306 -12.04 -37.78 -9.22
C ALA A 306 -13.24 -37.21 -8.46
N LYS A 307 -13.53 -37.75 -7.28
CA LYS A 307 -14.67 -37.33 -6.46
C LYS A 307 -14.35 -36.12 -5.60
N THR A 308 -13.07 -35.79 -5.44
CA THR A 308 -12.58 -34.70 -4.62
C THR A 308 -11.43 -34.00 -5.28
N VAL A 309 -11.19 -32.75 -4.90
CA VAL A 309 -10.04 -31.94 -5.28
C VAL A 309 -9.50 -31.20 -4.05
N ALA A 310 -8.17 -31.15 -3.92
CA ALA A 310 -7.51 -30.35 -2.92
C ALA A 310 -7.62 -28.87 -3.26
N LEU A 311 -7.83 -28.03 -2.24
CA LEU A 311 -7.97 -26.58 -2.36
C LEU A 311 -6.82 -25.87 -1.67
N GLY A 312 -6.28 -24.84 -2.33
CA GLY A 312 -5.28 -23.94 -1.78
C GLY A 312 -5.67 -22.47 -1.98
N VAL A 313 -4.75 -21.57 -1.74
CA VAL A 313 -4.96 -20.13 -1.93
C VAL A 313 -4.24 -19.61 -3.18
N ARG A 314 -4.85 -18.64 -3.86
CA ARG A 314 -4.25 -17.99 -5.04
C ARG A 314 -3.04 -17.14 -4.67
N ARG A 315 -3.07 -16.48 -3.51
CA ARG A 315 -1.95 -15.73 -2.94
C ARG A 315 -1.83 -16.03 -1.45
N PRO A 316 -0.64 -15.86 -0.85
CA PRO A 316 -0.46 -16.09 0.57
C PRO A 316 -1.41 -15.23 1.41
N LEU A 317 -1.97 -15.81 2.46
CA LEU A 317 -2.66 -15.10 3.53
C LEU A 317 -1.85 -15.20 4.80
N GLY A 318 -1.65 -14.09 5.46
CA GLY A 318 -0.90 -14.03 6.70
C GLY A 318 -0.99 -12.67 7.36
N VAL A 319 -0.40 -12.56 8.51
CA VAL A 319 -0.36 -11.31 9.29
C VAL A 319 1.06 -10.84 9.48
N LEU A 320 1.22 -9.53 9.49
CA LEU A 320 2.46 -8.92 9.93
C LEU A 320 2.42 -8.85 11.46
N ALA A 321 3.35 -9.54 12.11
CA ALA A 321 3.44 -9.61 13.57
C ALA A 321 4.84 -9.20 14.05
N ARG A 322 4.93 -8.71 15.28
CA ARG A 322 6.23 -8.51 15.91
C ARG A 322 6.95 -9.84 16.12
N VAL A 323 8.26 -9.81 15.99
CA VAL A 323 9.10 -10.98 16.27
C VAL A 323 8.89 -11.41 17.73
N GLY A 324 8.49 -12.67 17.91
CA GLY A 324 8.17 -13.24 19.23
C GLY A 324 6.70 -13.14 19.64
N GLU A 325 5.87 -12.36 18.95
CA GLU A 325 4.42 -12.37 19.16
C GLU A 325 3.75 -13.45 18.32
N LYS A 326 2.73 -14.12 18.92
CA LYS A 326 1.83 -15.02 18.18
C LYS A 326 0.58 -14.23 17.80
N PRO A 327 0.37 -13.96 16.50
CA PRO A 327 -0.83 -13.24 16.07
C PRO A 327 -2.07 -14.08 16.35
N ARG A 328 -3.15 -13.43 16.81
CA ARG A 328 -4.48 -14.04 16.92
C ARG A 328 -5.17 -13.95 15.58
N ALA A 329 -4.87 -14.87 14.70
CA ALA A 329 -5.43 -14.92 13.36
C ALA A 329 -5.85 -16.34 13.02
N GLU A 330 -6.93 -16.48 12.29
CA GLU A 330 -7.48 -17.74 11.81
C GLU A 330 -7.86 -17.65 10.33
N LEU A 331 -7.90 -18.79 9.66
CA LEU A 331 -8.39 -18.90 8.29
C LEU A 331 -9.84 -19.37 8.31
N ARG A 332 -10.71 -18.67 7.59
CA ARG A 332 -12.06 -19.10 7.29
C ARG A 332 -12.15 -19.41 5.79
N LEU A 333 -12.50 -20.65 5.46
CA LEU A 333 -12.60 -21.12 4.09
C LEU A 333 -14.07 -21.28 3.69
N GLU A 334 -14.45 -20.72 2.55
CA GLU A 334 -15.81 -20.79 2.01
C GLU A 334 -15.76 -21.35 0.57
N PRO A 335 -15.62 -22.70 0.41
CA PRO A 335 -15.63 -23.32 -0.90
C PRO A 335 -17.04 -23.30 -1.51
N THR A 336 -17.10 -23.16 -2.83
CA THR A 336 -18.35 -23.31 -3.59
C THR A 336 -18.62 -24.77 -3.93
N SER A 337 -19.85 -25.09 -4.34
CA SER A 337 -20.19 -26.43 -4.84
C SER A 337 -19.56 -26.65 -6.21
N LEU A 338 -18.72 -27.69 -6.35
CA LEU A 338 -17.96 -27.95 -7.56
C LEU A 338 -18.66 -28.99 -8.45
N LYS A 339 -18.56 -28.74 -9.78
CA LYS A 339 -18.96 -29.69 -10.82
C LYS A 339 -17.84 -29.75 -11.87
N ALA A 340 -17.45 -30.95 -12.24
CA ALA A 340 -16.44 -31.15 -13.29
C ALA A 340 -16.95 -30.64 -14.67
N PRO A 341 -16.02 -30.20 -15.56
CA PRO A 341 -14.58 -30.16 -15.34
C PRO A 341 -14.15 -29.01 -14.43
N VAL A 342 -13.06 -29.19 -13.65
CA VAL A 342 -12.41 -28.17 -12.83
C VAL A 342 -10.94 -28.17 -13.23
N ALA A 343 -10.39 -27.04 -13.65
CA ALA A 343 -8.98 -26.92 -13.99
C ALA A 343 -8.15 -26.52 -12.76
N GLU A 344 -6.88 -26.93 -12.73
CA GLU A 344 -5.93 -26.41 -11.76
C GLU A 344 -5.86 -24.88 -11.86
N GLY A 345 -5.94 -24.19 -10.69
CA GLY A 345 -5.96 -22.73 -10.59
C GLY A 345 -7.35 -22.09 -10.74
N ASP A 346 -8.41 -22.86 -11.05
CA ASP A 346 -9.77 -22.32 -11.07
C ASP A 346 -10.18 -21.79 -9.69
N ALA A 347 -10.83 -20.62 -9.68
CA ALA A 347 -11.38 -20.05 -8.45
C ALA A 347 -12.63 -20.84 -8.02
N VAL A 348 -12.57 -21.47 -6.86
CA VAL A 348 -13.58 -22.39 -6.36
C VAL A 348 -14.15 -21.98 -4.99
N GLY A 349 -13.95 -20.73 -4.63
CA GLY A 349 -14.45 -20.15 -3.37
C GLY A 349 -13.60 -18.99 -2.88
N LYS A 350 -13.74 -18.66 -1.61
CA LYS A 350 -12.98 -17.61 -0.92
C LYS A 350 -12.30 -18.17 0.33
N ALA A 351 -11.11 -17.66 0.60
CA ALA A 351 -10.40 -17.81 1.86
C ALA A 351 -10.27 -16.45 2.51
N TYR A 352 -10.64 -16.37 3.77
CA TYR A 352 -10.60 -15.14 4.57
C TYR A 352 -9.58 -15.27 5.69
N LEU A 353 -8.75 -14.26 5.84
CA LEU A 353 -7.94 -14.06 7.03
C LEU A 353 -8.75 -13.28 8.06
N VAL A 354 -9.01 -13.88 9.21
CA VAL A 354 -9.76 -13.26 10.30
C VAL A 354 -8.80 -12.93 11.44
N VAL A 355 -8.75 -11.66 11.84
CA VAL A 355 -7.93 -11.17 12.95
C VAL A 355 -8.86 -10.56 14.00
N ASP A 356 -8.81 -11.06 15.25
CA ASP A 356 -9.68 -10.62 16.34
C ASP A 356 -11.19 -10.62 15.96
N GLY A 357 -11.61 -11.60 15.16
CA GLY A 357 -13.00 -11.77 14.71
C GLY A 357 -13.43 -10.89 13.53
N VAL A 358 -12.52 -10.08 12.98
CA VAL A 358 -12.77 -9.22 11.81
C VAL A 358 -12.03 -9.74 10.60
N VAL A 359 -12.67 -9.75 9.43
CA VAL A 359 -12.00 -10.08 8.16
C VAL A 359 -10.97 -9.01 7.85
N ALA A 360 -9.70 -9.40 7.91
CA ALA A 360 -8.56 -8.51 7.67
C ALA A 360 -8.04 -8.59 6.23
N ASP A 361 -8.22 -9.74 5.56
CA ASP A 361 -7.80 -9.98 4.19
C ASP A 361 -8.57 -11.12 3.56
N GLU A 362 -8.61 -11.22 2.21
CA GLU A 362 -9.24 -12.30 1.49
C GLU A 362 -8.48 -12.64 0.21
N THR A 363 -8.60 -13.90 -0.24
CA THR A 363 -8.12 -14.36 -1.55
C THR A 363 -9.05 -15.44 -2.09
N ASP A 364 -8.90 -15.76 -3.38
CA ASP A 364 -9.60 -16.89 -3.95
C ASP A 364 -9.05 -18.21 -3.38
N LEU A 365 -9.96 -19.14 -3.04
CA LEU A 365 -9.65 -20.55 -3.00
C LEU A 365 -9.52 -21.05 -4.43
N VAL A 366 -8.50 -21.84 -4.70
CA VAL A 366 -8.22 -22.42 -6.02
C VAL A 366 -8.08 -23.93 -5.94
N ALA A 367 -8.47 -24.61 -7.02
CA ALA A 367 -8.20 -26.03 -7.17
C ALA A 367 -6.69 -26.27 -7.36
N LEU A 368 -6.11 -27.20 -6.62
CA LEU A 368 -4.68 -27.55 -6.71
C LEU A 368 -4.39 -28.62 -7.77
N SER A 369 -5.41 -29.17 -8.41
CA SER A 369 -5.27 -30.13 -9.51
C SER A 369 -6.50 -30.10 -10.41
N THR A 370 -6.31 -30.60 -11.64
CA THR A 370 -7.42 -30.72 -12.61
C THR A 370 -8.26 -31.96 -12.33
N VAL A 371 -9.58 -31.80 -12.42
CA VAL A 371 -10.55 -32.90 -12.37
C VAL A 371 -11.38 -32.90 -13.64
N ASP A 372 -11.13 -33.87 -14.51
CA ASP A 372 -11.89 -34.08 -15.75
C ASP A 372 -13.33 -34.51 -15.49
N GLU A 373 -14.22 -34.28 -16.46
CA GLU A 373 -15.57 -34.81 -16.42
C GLU A 373 -15.57 -36.34 -16.47
N GLY A 374 -16.33 -36.97 -15.59
CA GLY A 374 -16.49 -38.41 -15.53
C GLY A 374 -17.38 -38.91 -16.68
N THR A 375 -17.03 -40.05 -17.23
CA THR A 375 -17.85 -40.75 -18.24
C THR A 375 -18.96 -41.56 -17.59
N TYR A 376 -19.96 -42.00 -18.38
CA TYR A 376 -20.99 -42.90 -17.91
C TYR A 376 -20.42 -44.22 -17.37
N GLY A 377 -19.30 -44.71 -17.94
CA GLY A 377 -18.54 -45.84 -17.45
C GLY A 377 -17.98 -45.68 -16.05
N ASP A 378 -17.40 -44.48 -15.79
CA ASP A 378 -16.87 -44.15 -14.46
C ASP A 378 -17.96 -44.13 -13.38
N ALA A 379 -19.14 -43.58 -13.73
CA ALA A 379 -20.31 -43.59 -12.87
C ALA A 379 -20.81 -45.02 -12.53
N LEU A 380 -20.83 -45.90 -13.51
CA LEU A 380 -21.24 -47.29 -13.35
C LEU A 380 -20.25 -48.09 -12.49
N HIS A 381 -18.94 -47.91 -12.72
CA HIS A 381 -17.90 -48.51 -11.87
C HIS A 381 -18.01 -48.05 -10.40
N SER A 382 -18.23 -46.77 -10.17
CA SER A 382 -18.38 -46.21 -8.81
C SER A 382 -19.61 -46.79 -8.07
N LEU A 383 -20.70 -47.09 -8.79
CA LEU A 383 -21.87 -47.73 -8.23
C LEU A 383 -21.59 -49.19 -7.85
N LEU A 384 -20.88 -49.94 -8.71
CA LEU A 384 -20.54 -51.33 -8.51
C LEU A 384 -19.59 -51.51 -7.32
N ASP A 385 -18.58 -50.64 -7.18
CA ASP A 385 -17.65 -50.65 -6.05
C ASP A 385 -18.36 -50.35 -4.73
N GLY A 386 -19.32 -49.40 -4.75
CA GLY A 386 -20.16 -49.12 -3.57
C GLY A 386 -21.04 -50.27 -3.12
N TYR A 387 -21.42 -51.18 -4.02
CA TYR A 387 -22.14 -52.38 -3.73
C TYR A 387 -21.26 -53.55 -3.24
N ALA A 388 -20.01 -53.62 -3.76
CA ALA A 388 -19.04 -54.65 -3.39
C ALA A 388 -18.47 -54.49 -1.98
N LEU A 389 -18.36 -53.25 -1.48
CA LEU A 389 -17.87 -52.92 -0.13
C LEU A 389 -18.95 -53.08 0.99
N LYS A 390 -20.20 -53.41 0.65
CA LYS A 390 -21.28 -53.64 1.60
C LYS A 390 -21.55 -55.14 1.86
N ARG A 391 -20.70 -56.00 1.38
CA ARG A 391 -20.67 -57.43 1.70
C ARG A 391 -19.39 -57.73 2.49
#